data_4eb2816d118048f51675caf3df6b7df9
#
_entry.id   4eb2816d118048f51675caf3df6b7df9
#
_cell.length_a   1.000
_cell.length_b   1.000
_cell.length_c   1.000
_cell.angle_alpha   90.00
_cell.angle_beta   90.00
_cell.angle_gamma   90.00
#
_symmetry.space_group_name_H-M   'P 1'
#
loop_
_entity.id
_entity.type
_entity.pdbx_description
1 polymer ?
#
loop_
_entity_poly.entity_id
_entity_poly.type
_entity_poly.pdbx_seq_one_letter_code
_entity_poly.pdbx_strand_id
1 'polypeptide(L)'
;MSVAETRRIAVIGAGIGGLTLAIALRRHGISVTIYEQAAELREVGAAVALSANATRFFEQFGLAPQLASHWFEVSHLIFRHGRNGRRGRKGYSLT
;
A
#
# COMPACT_ATOMS: atom_id res chain seq x y z
N MET A 1 26.06 -7.69 19.10
CA MET A 1 25.21 -6.82 18.25
C MET A 1 24.87 -7.53 16.97
N SER A 2 23.59 -7.60 16.60
CA SER A 2 23.15 -8.26 15.37
C SER A 2 23.47 -7.40 14.14
N VAL A 3 23.48 -8.02 12.95
CA VAL A 3 23.67 -7.28 11.69
C VAL A 3 22.55 -6.25 11.50
N ALA A 4 21.31 -6.56 11.90
CA ALA A 4 20.19 -5.65 11.81
C ALA A 4 20.39 -4.38 12.64
N GLU A 5 20.97 -4.49 13.83
CA GLU A 5 21.23 -3.35 14.73
C GLU A 5 22.31 -2.41 14.20
N THR A 6 23.25 -2.92 13.40
CA THR A 6 24.32 -2.11 12.81
C THR A 6 23.97 -1.44 11.51
N ARG A 7 22.88 -1.87 10.87
CA ARG A 7 22.47 -1.31 9.58
C ARG A 7 21.59 -0.08 9.75
N ARG A 8 21.87 0.89 8.91
CA ARG A 8 21.03 2.09 8.76
C ARG A 8 20.58 2.17 7.31
N ILE A 9 19.29 2.24 7.10
CA ILE A 9 18.71 2.29 5.77
C ILE A 9 17.98 3.61 5.58
N ALA A 10 18.25 4.27 4.48
CA ALA A 10 17.52 5.46 4.06
C ALA A 10 16.48 5.06 3.02
N VAL A 11 15.24 5.48 3.23
CA VAL A 11 14.16 5.31 2.26
C VAL A 11 13.85 6.68 1.67
N ILE A 12 13.94 6.77 0.36
CA ILE A 12 13.66 8.01 -0.34
C ILE A 12 12.21 7.98 -0.84
N GLY A 13 11.39 8.85 -0.28
CA GLY A 13 9.97 8.94 -0.56
C GLY A 13 9.11 8.29 0.52
N ALA A 14 8.10 9.04 0.98
CA ALA A 14 7.15 8.59 1.99
C ALA A 14 5.78 8.29 1.38
N GLY A 15 5.76 7.75 0.17
CA GLY A 15 4.56 7.19 -0.43
C GLY A 15 4.21 5.85 0.19
N ILE A 16 3.16 5.21 -0.29
CA ILE A 16 2.68 3.93 0.25
C ILE A 16 3.76 2.85 0.23
N GLY A 17 4.56 2.78 -0.84
CA GLY A 17 5.65 1.82 -0.96
C GLY A 17 6.77 2.09 0.04
N GLY A 18 7.22 3.34 0.15
CA GLY A 18 8.29 3.72 1.06
C GLY A 18 7.90 3.53 2.52
N LEU A 19 6.68 3.92 2.89
CA LEU A 19 6.17 3.73 4.25
C LEU A 19 6.01 2.25 4.60
N THR A 20 5.51 1.44 3.68
CA THR A 20 5.36 -0.01 3.88
C THR A 20 6.72 -0.67 4.08
N LEU A 21 7.69 -0.32 3.26
CA LEU A 21 9.06 -0.82 3.41
C LEU A 21 9.66 -0.43 4.76
N ALA A 22 9.49 0.82 5.17
CA ALA A 22 10.00 1.30 6.45
C ALA A 22 9.39 0.54 7.64
N ILE A 23 8.09 0.28 7.61
CA ILE A 23 7.41 -0.51 8.65
C ILE A 23 7.96 -1.93 8.69
N ALA A 24 8.12 -2.56 7.53
CA ALA A 24 8.65 -3.92 7.45
C ALA A 24 10.07 -4.01 8.00
N LEU A 25 10.94 -3.05 7.65
CA LEU A 25 12.32 -3.00 8.14
C LEU A 25 12.38 -2.81 9.66
N ARG A 26 11.56 -1.92 10.19
CA ARG A 26 11.50 -1.69 11.64
C ARG A 26 11.04 -2.94 12.39
N ARG A 27 10.13 -3.70 11.84
CA ARG A 27 9.70 -4.96 12.45
C ARG A 27 10.82 -5.99 12.52
N HIS A 28 11.83 -5.86 11.69
CA HIS A 28 13.05 -6.68 11.75
C HIS A 28 14.18 -6.04 12.56
N GLY A 29 13.88 -4.98 13.29
CA GLY A 29 14.86 -4.31 14.14
C GLY A 29 15.87 -3.44 13.37
N ILE A 30 15.58 -3.11 12.12
CA ILE A 30 16.47 -2.30 11.28
C ILE A 30 16.10 -0.84 11.43
N SER A 31 17.10 0.01 11.67
CA SER A 31 16.93 1.45 11.76
C SER A 31 16.68 2.05 10.38
N VAL A 32 15.63 2.85 10.26
CA VAL A 32 15.20 3.44 8.97
C VAL A 32 15.00 4.93 9.14
N THR A 33 15.50 5.70 8.17
CA THR A 33 15.19 7.12 8.02
C THR A 33 14.49 7.34 6.69
N ILE A 34 13.38 8.06 6.72
CA ILE A 34 12.61 8.37 5.50
C ILE A 34 12.85 9.82 5.12
N TYR A 35 13.18 10.04 3.87
CA TYR A 35 13.33 11.38 3.30
C TYR A 35 12.22 11.64 2.31
N GLU A 36 11.43 12.68 2.54
CA GLU A 36 10.30 13.06 1.70
C GLU A 36 10.44 14.52 1.26
N GLN A 37 10.23 14.78 -0.03
CA GLN A 37 10.35 16.13 -0.58
C GLN A 37 9.20 17.05 -0.18
N ALA A 38 8.01 16.49 0.13
CA ALA A 38 6.87 17.29 0.55
C ALA A 38 7.06 17.79 1.98
N ALA A 39 6.62 19.02 2.23
CA ALA A 39 6.71 19.62 3.57
C ALA A 39 5.79 18.94 4.58
N GLU A 40 4.70 18.36 4.11
CA GLU A 40 3.73 17.64 4.94
C GLU A 40 3.33 16.32 4.28
N LEU A 41 3.06 15.31 5.10
CA LEU A 41 2.45 14.08 4.63
C LEU A 41 0.94 14.31 4.45
N ARG A 42 0.48 14.29 3.21
CA ARG A 42 -0.93 14.45 2.86
C ARG A 42 -1.34 13.41 1.85
N GLU A 43 -2.63 13.20 1.76
CA GLU A 43 -3.20 12.46 0.64
C GLU A 43 -3.04 13.29 -0.62
N VAL A 44 -2.31 12.75 -1.59
CA VAL A 44 -2.11 13.37 -2.89
C VAL A 44 -2.48 12.36 -3.96
N GLY A 45 -3.38 12.75 -4.84
CA GLY A 45 -3.73 11.95 -5.99
C GLY A 45 -5.01 11.15 -5.83
N ALA A 46 -5.13 10.10 -6.64
CA ALA A 46 -6.32 9.29 -6.77
C ALA A 46 -6.34 8.12 -5.79
N ALA A 47 -7.42 7.37 -5.84
CA ALA A 47 -7.56 6.13 -5.09
C ALA A 47 -6.54 5.07 -5.54
N VAL A 48 -6.13 4.22 -4.63
CA VAL A 48 -5.25 3.10 -4.89
C VAL A 48 -6.02 1.80 -4.65
N ALA A 49 -5.99 0.90 -5.63
CA ALA A 49 -6.57 -0.42 -5.50
C ALA A 49 -5.49 -1.41 -5.04
N LEU A 50 -5.78 -2.16 -3.98
CA LEU A 50 -4.88 -3.15 -3.42
C LEU A 50 -5.56 -4.52 -3.44
N SER A 51 -4.82 -5.53 -3.88
CA SER A 51 -5.28 -6.91 -3.85
C SER A 51 -4.77 -7.64 -2.60
N ALA A 52 -5.24 -8.87 -2.41
CA ALA A 52 -4.94 -9.64 -1.20
C ALA A 52 -3.45 -9.89 -0.97
N ASN A 53 -2.66 -9.96 -2.03
CA ASN A 53 -1.20 -10.12 -1.92
C ASN A 53 -0.52 -8.90 -1.28
N ALA A 54 -1.14 -7.73 -1.34
CA ALA A 54 -0.64 -6.53 -0.68
C ALA A 54 -1.28 -6.34 0.70
N THR A 55 -2.59 -6.50 0.81
CA THR A 55 -3.32 -6.23 2.06
C THR A 55 -2.93 -7.19 3.18
N ARG A 56 -2.50 -8.40 2.87
CA ARG A 56 -2.02 -9.35 3.89
C ARG A 56 -0.85 -8.81 4.72
N PHE A 57 -0.01 -7.97 4.12
CA PHE A 57 1.10 -7.36 4.86
C PHE A 57 0.60 -6.36 5.89
N PHE A 58 -0.46 -5.63 5.58
CA PHE A 58 -1.07 -4.72 6.54
C PHE A 58 -1.69 -5.48 7.73
N GLU A 59 -2.24 -6.66 7.49
CA GLU A 59 -2.70 -7.53 8.57
C GLU A 59 -1.54 -8.01 9.43
N GLN A 60 -0.45 -8.47 8.81
CA GLN A 60 0.75 -8.89 9.52
C GLN A 60 1.37 -7.77 10.35
N PHE A 61 1.30 -6.54 9.87
CA PHE A 61 1.81 -5.37 10.58
C PHE A 61 0.86 -4.84 11.64
N GLY A 62 -0.31 -5.41 11.79
CA GLY A 62 -1.32 -4.96 12.74
C GLY A 62 -1.99 -3.66 12.36
N LEU A 63 -1.94 -3.26 11.10
CA LEU A 63 -2.50 -2.01 10.60
C LEU A 63 -3.92 -2.15 10.04
N ALA A 64 -4.38 -3.38 9.79
CA ALA A 64 -5.67 -3.61 9.16
C ALA A 64 -6.85 -2.94 9.90
N PRO A 65 -6.95 -3.00 11.24
CA PRO A 65 -8.04 -2.32 11.94
C PRO A 65 -8.05 -0.79 11.74
N GLN A 66 -6.87 -0.17 11.66
CA GLN A 66 -6.73 1.26 11.46
C GLN A 66 -7.09 1.68 10.04
N LEU A 67 -6.77 0.82 9.06
CA LEU A 67 -7.04 1.09 7.66
C LEU A 67 -8.47 0.78 7.26
N ALA A 68 -9.14 -0.14 7.95
CA ALA A 68 -10.49 -0.60 7.60
C ALA A 68 -11.51 0.53 7.51
N SER A 69 -11.34 1.61 8.29
CA SER A 69 -12.21 2.78 8.25
C SER A 69 -11.97 3.68 7.03
N HIS A 70 -10.87 3.47 6.31
CA HIS A 70 -10.45 4.32 5.20
C HIS A 70 -10.52 3.62 3.84
N TRP A 71 -10.88 2.35 3.79
CA TRP A 71 -10.94 1.63 2.53
C TRP A 71 -12.35 1.15 2.22
N PHE A 72 -12.57 0.86 0.94
CA PHE A 72 -13.80 0.26 0.44
C PHE A 72 -13.48 -1.10 -0.16
N GLU A 73 -14.34 -2.06 0.12
CA GLU A 73 -14.22 -3.37 -0.51
C GLU A 73 -14.81 -3.33 -1.91
N VAL A 74 -14.01 -3.73 -2.90
CA VAL A 74 -14.44 -3.76 -4.30
C VAL A 74 -15.02 -5.13 -4.59
N SER A 75 -16.28 -5.18 -5.01
CA SER A 75 -16.97 -6.43 -5.31
C SER A 75 -16.86 -6.87 -6.76
N HIS A 76 -16.75 -5.93 -7.68
CA HIS A 76 -16.76 -6.20 -9.11
C HIS A 76 -15.73 -5.38 -9.86
N LEU A 77 -15.14 -6.01 -10.88
CA LEU A 77 -14.30 -5.34 -11.86
C LEU A 77 -14.99 -5.45 -13.21
N ILE A 78 -15.26 -4.31 -13.84
CA ILE A 78 -15.99 -4.24 -15.10
C ILE A 78 -15.10 -3.64 -16.16
N PHE A 79 -14.92 -4.38 -17.26
CA PHE A 79 -14.23 -3.87 -18.44
C PHE A 79 -15.24 -3.35 -19.46
N ARG A 80 -14.99 -2.17 -20.00
CA ARG A 80 -15.84 -1.55 -21.00
C ARG A 80 -15.05 -1.26 -22.27
N HIS A 81 -15.72 -1.36 -23.42
CA HIS A 81 -15.10 -1.00 -24.68
C HIS A 81 -14.92 0.52 -24.76
N GLY A 82 -13.72 0.95 -25.15
CA GLY A 82 -13.40 2.37 -25.22
C GLY A 82 -14.22 3.16 -26.27
N ARG A 83 -14.74 2.47 -27.30
CA ARG A 83 -15.53 3.13 -28.36
C ARG A 83 -16.97 3.40 -28.00
N ASN A 84 -17.65 2.47 -27.34
CA ASN A 84 -19.10 2.52 -27.14
C ASN A 84 -19.54 2.40 -25.69
N GLY A 85 -18.60 2.23 -24.78
CA GLY A 85 -18.89 2.08 -23.35
C GLY A 85 -19.60 0.80 -22.96
N ARG A 86 -19.79 -0.14 -23.91
CA ARG A 86 -20.49 -1.40 -23.60
C ARG A 86 -19.66 -2.26 -22.67
N ARG A 87 -20.35 -2.92 -21.75
CA ARG A 87 -19.75 -3.85 -20.81
C ARG A 87 -19.14 -5.03 -21.55
N GLY A 88 -17.90 -5.36 -21.24
CA GLY A 88 -17.23 -6.53 -21.79
C GLY A 88 -17.89 -7.82 -21.31
N ARG A 89 -17.64 -8.92 -22.03
CA ARG A 89 -18.24 -10.24 -21.75
C ARG A 89 -17.79 -10.84 -20.43
N LYS A 90 -16.60 -10.46 -19.92
CA LYS A 90 -16.06 -11.00 -18.68
C LYS A 90 -16.11 -9.93 -17.59
N GLY A 91 -16.95 -10.17 -16.59
CA GLY A 91 -16.85 -9.49 -15.31
C GLY A 91 -16.24 -10.44 -14.30
N TYR A 92 -15.44 -9.91 -13.39
CA TYR A 92 -14.85 -10.68 -12.31
C TYR A 92 -15.47 -10.25 -10.99
N SER A 93 -15.99 -11.21 -10.24
CA SER A 93 -16.40 -10.96 -8.85
C SER A 93 -15.19 -11.13 -7.96
N LEU A 94 -14.99 -10.17 -7.06
CA LEU A 94 -13.86 -10.16 -6.12
C LEU A 94 -14.28 -10.57 -4.70
N THR A 95 -15.54 -10.92 -4.53
CA THR A 95 -16.06 -11.37 -3.23
C THR A 95 -16.01 -12.87 -3.06
#